data_9176682aee52637431b2afb161322093
#
_entry.id   9176682aee52637431b2afb161322093
#
_cell.length_a   1.000
_cell.length_b   1.000
_cell.length_c   1.000
_cell.angle_alpha   90.00
_cell.angle_beta   90.00
_cell.angle_gamma   90.00
#
_symmetry.space_group_name_H-M   'P 1'
#
loop_
_entity.id
_entity.type
_entity.pdbx_description
1 polymer ?
#
loop_
_entity_poly.entity_id
_entity_poly.type
_entity_poly.pdbx_seq_one_letter_code
_entity_poly.pdbx_strand_id
1 'polypeptide(L)'
;GYAPEMAYFETCHEMKLIVDLINEGGFSKMRYSISNTAEYGDYRTRSRLITEDTRKEMRQILKEIQDGTFASEFLTEMNPNGGRKTHFLAMRRMAAEHPIEKVGAQLRSMMSWLKK
;
A
#
# COMPACT_ATOMS: atom_id res chain seq x y z
N GLY A 1 19.51 -5.04 4.77
CA GLY A 1 20.14 -6.14 5.45
C GLY A 1 19.36 -6.72 6.63
N TYR A 2 18.10 -6.31 6.87
CA TYR A 2 17.24 -6.95 7.88
C TYR A 2 16.68 -8.28 7.36
N ALA A 3 16.36 -9.20 8.29
CA ALA A 3 15.66 -10.42 7.95
C ALA A 3 14.30 -10.09 7.32
N PRO A 4 13.84 -10.85 6.30
CA PRO A 4 12.57 -10.57 5.63
C PRO A 4 11.37 -10.50 6.57
N GLU A 5 11.36 -11.31 7.62
CA GLU A 5 10.32 -11.34 8.65
C GLU A 5 10.25 -10.02 9.42
N MET A 6 11.41 -9.47 9.80
CA MET A 6 11.49 -8.16 10.47
C MET A 6 11.04 -7.05 9.54
N ALA A 7 11.49 -7.06 8.29
CA ALA A 7 11.06 -6.07 7.29
C ALA A 7 9.53 -6.12 7.08
N TYR A 8 8.93 -7.29 7.05
CA TYR A 8 7.48 -7.45 6.94
C TYR A 8 6.75 -6.89 8.16
N PHE A 9 7.22 -7.17 9.37
CA PHE A 9 6.63 -6.63 10.60
C PHE A 9 6.65 -5.11 10.61
N GLU A 10 7.80 -4.51 10.35
CA GLU A 10 8.01 -3.06 10.40
C GLU A 10 7.30 -2.29 9.29
N THR A 11 7.06 -2.90 8.13
CA THR A 11 6.47 -2.19 6.99
C THR A 11 5.01 -2.54 6.74
N CYS A 12 4.58 -3.76 7.06
CA CYS A 12 3.23 -4.23 6.76
C CYS A 12 2.37 -4.40 8.02
N HIS A 13 2.89 -5.10 9.02
CA HIS A 13 2.11 -5.38 10.23
C HIS A 13 1.94 -4.13 11.09
N GLU A 14 2.99 -3.35 11.28
CA GLU A 14 2.97 -2.12 12.08
C GLU A 14 2.00 -1.07 11.51
N MET A 15 1.72 -1.12 10.22
CA MET A 15 0.78 -0.20 9.59
C MET A 15 -0.60 -0.19 10.27
N LYS A 16 -1.03 -1.35 10.80
CA LYS A 16 -2.28 -1.41 11.57
C LYS A 16 -2.24 -0.53 12.80
N LEU A 17 -1.14 -0.57 13.56
CA LEU A 17 -0.98 0.29 14.75
C LEU A 17 -1.06 1.78 14.38
N ILE A 18 -0.39 2.18 13.32
CA ILE A 18 -0.40 3.58 12.84
C ILE A 18 -1.82 4.02 12.46
N VAL A 19 -2.54 3.17 11.73
CA VAL A 19 -3.93 3.45 11.31
C VAL A 19 -4.86 3.51 12.52
N ASP A 20 -4.73 2.60 13.47
CA ASP A 20 -5.52 2.60 14.71
C ASP A 20 -5.31 3.91 15.50
N LEU A 21 -4.08 4.35 15.68
CA LEU A 21 -3.75 5.62 16.36
C LEU A 21 -4.34 6.85 15.64
N ILE A 22 -4.30 6.86 14.31
CA ILE A 22 -4.93 7.93 13.51
C ILE A 22 -6.45 7.92 13.70
N ASN A 23 -7.07 6.75 13.65
CA ASN A 23 -8.51 6.59 13.84
C ASN A 23 -8.98 7.03 15.23
N GLU A 24 -8.21 6.73 16.26
CA GLU A 24 -8.54 7.06 17.65
C GLU A 24 -8.38 8.55 18.01
N GLY A 25 -7.42 9.24 17.43
CA GLY A 25 -7.10 10.60 17.86
C GLY A 25 -6.38 11.48 16.84
N GLY A 26 -6.44 11.10 15.56
CA GLY A 26 -5.88 11.85 14.45
C GLY A 26 -4.35 11.80 14.37
N PHE A 27 -3.81 12.51 13.39
CA PHE A 27 -2.37 12.53 13.13
C PHE A 27 -1.54 13.06 14.29
N SER A 28 -2.07 13.99 15.06
CA SER A 28 -1.36 14.55 16.23
C SER A 28 -1.15 13.48 17.30
N LYS A 29 -2.20 12.72 17.65
CA LYS A 29 -2.09 11.60 18.58
C LYS A 29 -1.14 10.52 18.07
N MET A 30 -1.26 10.17 16.81
CA MET A 30 -0.37 9.17 16.18
C MET A 30 1.09 9.58 16.33
N ARG A 31 1.46 10.82 15.95
CA ARG A 31 2.84 11.31 16.06
C ARG A 31 3.34 11.36 17.51
N TYR A 32 2.50 11.80 18.43
CA TYR A 32 2.84 11.79 19.85
C TYR A 32 3.09 10.37 20.41
N SER A 33 2.42 9.38 19.86
CA SER A 33 2.47 7.99 20.35
C SER A 33 3.62 7.15 19.76
N ILE A 34 4.27 7.63 18.71
CA ILE A 34 5.46 6.99 18.13
C ILE A 34 6.75 7.56 18.72
N SER A 35 7.91 6.99 18.39
CA SER A 35 9.18 7.52 18.88
C SER A 35 9.50 8.88 18.30
N ASN A 36 10.23 9.71 19.06
CA ASN A 36 10.70 11.01 18.58
C ASN A 36 11.54 10.89 17.29
N THR A 37 12.28 9.82 17.15
CA THR A 37 13.06 9.52 15.92
C THR A 37 12.16 9.29 14.72
N ALA A 38 11.10 8.52 14.88
CA ALA A 38 10.13 8.25 13.81
C ALA A 38 9.34 9.51 13.44
N GLU A 39 8.89 10.29 14.43
CA GLU A 39 8.21 11.56 14.23
C GLU A 39 9.11 12.56 13.48
N TYR A 40 10.35 12.71 13.90
CA TYR A 40 11.33 13.57 13.24
C TYR A 40 11.59 13.11 11.80
N GLY A 41 11.69 11.81 11.57
CA GLY A 41 11.83 11.21 10.25
C GLY A 41 10.67 11.56 9.31
N ASP A 42 9.41 11.50 9.81
CA ASP A 42 8.21 11.91 9.06
C ASP A 42 8.32 13.37 8.61
N TYR A 43 8.62 14.28 9.51
CA TYR A 43 8.74 15.70 9.20
C TYR A 43 9.85 15.99 8.18
N ARG A 44 10.99 15.33 8.30
CA ARG A 44 12.15 15.56 7.45
C ARG A 44 11.99 14.97 6.04
N THR A 45 11.35 13.81 5.92
CA THR A 45 11.33 13.06 4.66
C THR A 45 10.11 13.34 3.79
N ARG A 46 9.00 13.78 4.40
CA ARG A 46 7.72 13.98 3.72
C ARG A 46 7.83 14.82 2.45
N SER A 47 8.44 16.00 2.52
CA SER A 47 8.58 16.91 1.37
C SER A 47 9.58 16.43 0.32
N ARG A 48 10.41 15.44 0.63
CA ARG A 48 11.36 14.82 -0.31
C ARG A 48 10.69 13.73 -1.15
N LEU A 49 9.63 13.13 -0.64
CA LEU A 49 8.90 12.04 -1.32
C LEU A 49 7.59 12.53 -1.92
N ILE A 50 6.81 13.30 -1.16
CA ILE A 50 5.56 13.89 -1.64
C ILE A 50 5.87 15.29 -2.18
N THR A 51 6.40 15.33 -3.37
CA THR A 51 6.80 16.54 -4.08
C THR A 51 5.63 17.15 -4.86
N GLU A 52 5.85 18.29 -5.51
CA GLU A 52 4.85 18.89 -6.39
C GLU A 52 4.60 18.01 -7.63
N ASP A 53 5.60 17.28 -8.11
CA ASP A 53 5.42 16.32 -9.21
C ASP A 53 4.51 15.16 -8.79
N THR A 54 4.65 14.65 -7.57
CA THR A 54 3.73 13.64 -7.01
C THR A 54 2.29 14.16 -7.00
N ARG A 55 2.06 15.40 -6.57
CA ARG A 55 0.73 16.02 -6.58
C ARG A 55 0.18 16.25 -7.98
N LYS A 56 1.05 16.64 -8.91
CA LYS A 56 0.68 16.80 -10.32
C LYS A 56 0.22 15.47 -10.92
N GLU A 57 0.93 14.40 -10.64
CA GLU A 57 0.55 13.06 -11.08
C GLU A 57 -0.78 12.60 -10.48
N MET A 58 -1.01 12.84 -9.18
CA MET A 58 -2.30 12.57 -8.56
C MET A 58 -3.46 13.32 -9.22
N ARG A 59 -3.25 14.57 -9.62
CA ARG A 59 -4.25 15.36 -10.38
C ARG A 59 -4.48 14.78 -11.77
N GLN A 60 -3.43 14.28 -12.43
CA GLN A 60 -3.54 13.63 -13.73
C GLN A 60 -4.35 12.32 -13.63
N ILE A 61 -4.05 11.48 -12.65
CA ILE A 61 -4.82 10.25 -12.38
C ILE A 61 -6.30 10.58 -12.13
N LEU A 62 -6.58 11.60 -11.33
CA LEU A 62 -7.97 12.02 -11.09
C LEU A 62 -8.66 12.46 -12.38
N LYS A 63 -7.97 13.20 -13.25
CA LYS A 63 -8.49 13.60 -14.55
C LYS A 63 -8.83 12.40 -15.43
N GLU A 64 -7.97 11.40 -15.50
CA GLU A 64 -8.17 10.16 -16.27
C GLU A 64 -9.39 9.35 -15.78
N ILE A 65 -9.66 9.41 -14.48
CA ILE A 65 -10.90 8.85 -13.91
C ILE A 65 -12.12 9.67 -14.36
N GLN A 66 -12.03 11.00 -14.28
CA GLN A 66 -13.15 11.90 -14.58
C GLN A 66 -13.51 11.95 -16.07
N ASP A 67 -12.52 11.88 -16.97
CA ASP A 67 -12.74 11.92 -18.42
C ASP A 67 -13.06 10.57 -19.05
N GLY A 68 -13.06 9.48 -18.24
CA GLY A 68 -13.42 8.15 -18.69
C GLY A 68 -12.27 7.33 -19.27
N THR A 69 -11.05 7.85 -19.31
CA THR A 69 -9.86 7.12 -19.78
C THR A 69 -9.67 5.82 -19.01
N PHE A 70 -9.64 5.88 -17.67
CA PHE A 70 -9.53 4.69 -16.83
C PHE A 70 -10.66 3.68 -17.07
N ALA A 71 -11.90 4.14 -17.17
CA ALA A 71 -13.05 3.28 -17.42
C ALA A 71 -12.96 2.60 -18.79
N SER A 72 -12.51 3.30 -19.82
CA SER A 72 -12.33 2.75 -21.16
C SER A 72 -11.25 1.65 -21.19
N GLU A 73 -10.11 1.90 -20.56
CA GLU A 73 -9.02 0.93 -20.44
C GLU A 73 -9.48 -0.32 -19.69
N PHE A 74 -10.14 -0.14 -18.54
CA PHE A 74 -10.67 -1.24 -17.73
C PHE A 74 -11.67 -2.09 -18.52
N LEU A 75 -12.65 -1.47 -19.17
CA LEU A 75 -13.64 -2.19 -19.96
C LEU A 75 -13.02 -2.95 -21.15
N THR A 76 -12.03 -2.36 -21.80
CA THR A 76 -11.27 -3.01 -22.87
C THR A 76 -10.53 -4.23 -22.34
N GLU A 77 -9.83 -4.12 -21.24
CA GLU A 77 -9.11 -5.22 -20.60
C GLU A 77 -10.06 -6.34 -20.15
N MET A 78 -11.22 -5.98 -19.61
CA MET A 78 -12.22 -6.93 -19.10
C MET A 78 -13.06 -7.60 -20.19
N ASN A 79 -13.02 -7.11 -21.43
CA ASN A 79 -13.81 -7.62 -22.54
C ASN A 79 -13.41 -9.06 -22.86
N PRO A 80 -14.35 -10.05 -22.84
CA PRO A 80 -14.05 -11.45 -23.10
C PRO A 80 -13.59 -11.72 -24.53
N ASN A 81 -13.94 -10.85 -25.48
CA ASN A 81 -13.57 -10.96 -26.89
C ASN A 81 -12.33 -10.12 -27.27
N GLY A 82 -11.89 -9.22 -26.36
CA GLY A 82 -10.75 -8.32 -26.54
C GLY A 82 -9.59 -8.67 -25.60
N GLY A 83 -9.41 -7.86 -24.54
CA GLY A 83 -8.33 -7.99 -23.56
C GLY A 83 -8.31 -9.30 -22.78
N ARG A 84 -9.47 -9.93 -22.59
CA ARG A 84 -9.62 -11.25 -21.92
C ARG A 84 -9.02 -11.29 -20.51
N LYS A 85 -8.90 -10.14 -19.86
CA LYS A 85 -8.26 -9.96 -18.54
C LYS A 85 -6.78 -10.39 -18.53
N THR A 86 -6.10 -10.36 -19.67
CA THR A 86 -4.76 -10.92 -19.81
C THR A 86 -3.76 -10.21 -18.91
N HIS A 87 -3.71 -8.88 -18.99
CA HIS A 87 -2.83 -8.07 -18.16
C HIS A 87 -3.24 -8.13 -16.68
N PHE A 88 -4.52 -7.98 -16.39
CA PHE A 88 -5.07 -8.05 -15.02
C PHE A 88 -4.73 -9.38 -14.34
N LEU A 89 -4.91 -10.50 -15.01
CA LEU A 89 -4.58 -11.82 -14.45
C LEU A 89 -3.08 -12.05 -14.30
N ALA A 90 -2.27 -11.52 -15.24
CA ALA A 90 -0.82 -11.57 -15.11
C ALA A 90 -0.33 -10.78 -13.87
N MET A 91 -0.83 -9.56 -13.67
CA MET A 91 -0.49 -8.74 -12.49
C MET A 91 -0.95 -9.41 -11.19
N ARG A 92 -2.14 -10.01 -11.17
CA ARG A 92 -2.64 -10.75 -10.00
C ARG A 92 -1.75 -11.94 -9.65
N ARG A 93 -1.27 -12.69 -10.65
CA ARG A 93 -0.32 -13.78 -10.44
C ARG A 93 1.01 -13.28 -9.92
N MET A 94 1.59 -12.26 -10.53
CA MET A 94 2.86 -11.66 -10.08
C MET A 94 2.77 -11.17 -8.64
N ALA A 95 1.66 -10.55 -8.25
CA ALA A 95 1.42 -10.13 -6.87
C ALA A 95 1.37 -11.31 -5.90
N ALA A 96 0.68 -12.39 -6.27
CA ALA A 96 0.58 -13.60 -5.44
C ALA A 96 1.90 -14.37 -5.31
N GLU A 97 2.76 -14.30 -6.33
CA GLU A 97 4.09 -14.93 -6.35
C GLU A 97 5.17 -14.06 -5.68
N HIS A 98 4.86 -12.84 -5.30
CA HIS A 98 5.83 -11.93 -4.69
C HIS A 98 6.35 -12.48 -3.36
N PRO A 99 7.66 -12.40 -3.07
CA PRO A 99 8.25 -12.93 -1.83
C PRO A 99 7.58 -12.44 -0.54
N ILE A 100 7.01 -11.23 -0.54
CA ILE A 100 6.28 -10.66 0.59
C ILE A 100 5.08 -11.51 1.02
N GLU A 101 4.39 -12.15 0.07
CA GLU A 101 3.24 -13.01 0.36
C GLU A 101 3.66 -14.28 1.09
N LYS A 102 4.79 -14.87 0.68
CA LYS A 102 5.35 -16.06 1.34
C LYS A 102 5.74 -15.76 2.79
N VAL A 103 6.47 -14.67 3.01
CA VAL A 103 6.86 -14.23 4.36
C VAL A 103 5.63 -13.88 5.19
N GLY A 104 4.69 -13.13 4.62
CA GLY A 104 3.45 -12.77 5.30
C GLY A 104 2.60 -13.99 5.68
N ALA A 105 2.50 -15.00 4.81
CA ALA A 105 1.78 -16.24 5.12
C ALA A 105 2.43 -17.00 6.27
N GLN A 106 3.76 -17.09 6.29
CA GLN A 106 4.51 -17.71 7.38
C GLN A 106 4.23 -17.01 8.71
N LEU A 107 4.32 -15.69 8.75
CA LEU A 107 4.07 -14.91 9.96
C LEU A 107 2.62 -15.02 10.43
N ARG A 108 1.64 -14.89 9.51
CA ARG A 108 0.22 -15.06 9.87
C ARG A 108 -0.09 -16.44 10.44
N SER A 109 0.59 -17.49 9.99
CA SER A 109 0.40 -18.83 10.52
C SER A 109 0.80 -18.98 12.00
N MET A 110 1.69 -18.13 12.50
CA MET A 110 2.13 -18.10 13.89
C MET A 110 1.22 -17.24 14.79
N MET A 111 0.36 -16.42 14.22
CA MET A 111 -0.55 -15.53 14.95
C MET A 111 -1.84 -16.26 15.31
N SER A 112 -1.99 -16.66 16.56
CA SER A 112 -3.16 -17.45 17.03
C SER A 112 -4.49 -16.73 16.85
N TRP A 113 -4.51 -15.40 16.96
CA TRP A 113 -5.71 -14.56 16.81
C TRP A 113 -6.20 -14.39 15.36
N LEU A 114 -5.41 -14.79 14.36
CA LEU A 114 -5.78 -14.80 12.95
C LEU A 114 -6.31 -16.16 12.48
N LYS A 115 -6.21 -17.19 13.32
CA LYS A 115 -6.79 -18.51 13.02
C LYS A 115 -8.29 -18.43 13.25
N LYS A 116 -9.07 -18.45 12.15
CA LYS A 116 -10.51 -18.67 12.19
C LYS A 116 -10.83 -20.15 12.15
#